data_dc5c30c29ea040fa1f549a15128cef89
#
_entry.id   dc5c30c29ea040fa1f549a15128cef89
#
_cell.length_a   1.000
_cell.length_b   1.000
_cell.length_c   1.000
_cell.angle_alpha   90.00
_cell.angle_beta   90.00
_cell.angle_gamma   90.00
#
_symmetry.space_group_name_H-M   'P 1'
#
loop_
_entity.id
_entity.type
_entity.pdbx_description
1 polymer ?
#
loop_
_entity_poly.entity_id
_entity_poly.type
_entity_poly.pdbx_seq_one_letter_code
_entity_poly.pdbx_strand_id
1 'polypeptide(L)'
;MYNLSNKNKRLLIIFLIAFISISSLSLINTDYYFMSPGPPYQWEIEYESIDNYEFEGNLYQLTVRRDEANALIYAWSYISDAVDLYPREVILPKGVSPEELSQISIQNMKTSENVAIAVALKYLGYDINSKGDGVSVVGILDDSPVKDKLKRGDLLNSINNDEISSASE
;
A
#
# COMPACT_ATOMS: atom_id res chain seq x y z
N MET A 1 -42.85 2.43 32.56
CA MET A 1 -42.35 3.48 31.64
C MET A 1 -41.51 4.48 32.44
N TYR A 2 -40.19 4.47 32.29
CA TYR A 2 -39.31 5.44 32.95
C TYR A 2 -39.50 6.81 32.30
N ASN A 3 -40.10 7.74 33.04
CA ASN A 3 -40.31 9.13 32.58
C ASN A 3 -39.03 9.92 32.88
N LEU A 4 -38.14 10.07 31.86
CA LEU A 4 -36.94 10.88 32.00
C LEU A 4 -37.28 12.35 32.33
N SER A 5 -36.57 12.90 33.31
CA SER A 5 -36.68 14.34 33.64
C SER A 5 -36.42 15.19 32.38
N ASN A 6 -37.07 16.35 32.27
CA ASN A 6 -36.90 17.28 31.14
C ASN A 6 -35.44 17.70 30.93
N LYS A 7 -34.63 17.79 31.99
CA LYS A 7 -33.20 18.03 31.91
C LYS A 7 -32.47 16.90 31.21
N ASN A 8 -32.80 15.65 31.53
CA ASN A 8 -32.18 14.46 30.91
C ASN A 8 -32.61 14.32 29.45
N LYS A 9 -33.83 14.65 29.09
CA LYS A 9 -34.30 14.69 27.70
C LYS A 9 -33.52 15.70 26.87
N ARG A 10 -33.27 16.90 27.38
CA ARG A 10 -32.46 17.94 26.71
C ARG A 10 -31.01 17.49 26.53
N LEU A 11 -30.39 16.89 27.54
CA LEU A 11 -29.04 16.35 27.44
C LEU A 11 -28.92 15.23 26.39
N LEU A 12 -29.92 14.36 26.35
CA LEU A 12 -29.97 13.26 25.38
C LEU A 12 -30.11 13.81 23.93
N ILE A 13 -30.94 14.85 23.73
CA ILE A 13 -31.08 15.48 22.41
C ILE A 13 -29.76 16.15 21.99
N ILE A 14 -29.11 16.88 22.89
CA ILE A 14 -27.82 17.51 22.59
C ILE A 14 -26.77 16.47 22.24
N PHE A 15 -26.69 15.37 23.01
CA PHE A 15 -25.80 14.25 22.73
C PHE A 15 -26.08 13.61 21.37
N LEU A 16 -27.36 13.39 21.04
CA LEU A 16 -27.78 12.82 19.76
C LEU A 16 -27.39 13.73 18.59
N ILE A 17 -27.61 15.05 18.72
CA ILE A 17 -27.22 16.01 17.69
C ILE A 17 -25.68 16.01 17.52
N ALA A 18 -24.93 16.04 18.62
CA ALA A 18 -23.46 15.99 18.56
C ALA A 18 -22.96 14.69 17.93
N PHE A 19 -23.56 13.56 18.28
CA PHE A 19 -23.22 12.25 17.69
C PHE A 19 -23.50 12.23 16.18
N ILE A 20 -24.68 12.71 15.75
CA ILE A 20 -25.03 12.79 14.32
C ILE A 20 -24.06 13.73 13.59
N SER A 21 -23.73 14.89 14.17
CA SER A 21 -22.79 15.84 13.57
C SER A 21 -21.39 15.25 13.40
N ILE A 22 -20.87 14.56 14.41
CA ILE A 22 -19.56 13.90 14.34
C ILE A 22 -19.59 12.75 13.32
N SER A 23 -20.67 11.94 13.33
CA SER A 23 -20.82 10.85 12.38
C SER A 23 -20.92 11.35 10.93
N SER A 24 -21.53 12.51 10.70
CA SER A 24 -21.62 13.08 9.35
C SER A 24 -20.25 13.51 8.79
N LEU A 25 -19.29 13.90 9.64
CA LEU A 25 -17.93 14.23 9.22
C LEU A 25 -17.19 13.01 8.61
N SER A 26 -17.54 11.81 9.04
CA SER A 26 -16.94 10.58 8.48
C SER A 26 -17.36 10.28 7.03
N LEU A 27 -18.46 10.90 6.57
CA LEU A 27 -18.98 10.73 5.20
C LEU A 27 -18.41 11.77 4.22
N ILE A 28 -17.71 12.79 4.73
CA ILE A 28 -17.12 13.85 3.91
C ILE A 28 -15.69 13.47 3.57
N ASN A 29 -15.43 13.15 2.33
CA ASN A 29 -14.07 12.88 1.85
C ASN A 29 -13.29 14.20 1.71
N THR A 30 -11.98 14.14 1.95
CA THR A 30 -11.05 15.25 1.75
C THR A 30 -10.05 14.91 0.63
N ASP A 31 -9.30 15.90 0.16
CA ASP A 31 -8.24 15.68 -0.82
C ASP A 31 -6.91 15.27 -0.17
N TYR A 32 -7.00 14.53 0.94
CA TYR A 32 -5.85 14.07 1.71
C TYR A 32 -5.88 12.56 1.90
N TYR A 33 -4.69 11.97 1.95
CA TYR A 33 -4.45 10.64 2.49
C TYR A 33 -3.90 10.78 3.90
N PHE A 34 -4.23 9.83 4.76
CA PHE A 34 -3.59 9.75 6.07
C PHE A 34 -2.66 8.55 6.14
N MET A 35 -1.61 8.70 6.92
CA MET A 35 -0.72 7.62 7.33
C MET A 35 -0.76 7.50 8.85
N SER A 36 -0.83 6.28 9.33
CA SER A 36 -0.77 5.97 10.76
C SER A 36 -0.04 4.65 10.98
N PRO A 37 0.51 4.40 12.18
CA PRO A 37 1.04 3.08 12.53
C PRO A 37 -0.01 2.00 12.29
N GLY A 38 0.39 0.96 11.58
CA GLY A 38 -0.40 -0.25 11.39
C GLY A 38 -0.10 -1.29 12.48
N PRO A 39 -0.88 -2.38 12.56
CA PRO A 39 -0.56 -3.48 13.45
C PRO A 39 0.77 -4.14 13.02
N PRO A 40 1.62 -4.55 13.97
CA PRO A 40 2.80 -5.32 13.62
C PRO A 40 2.38 -6.66 12.99
N TYR A 41 3.03 -7.04 11.92
CA TYR A 41 2.85 -8.34 11.28
C TYR A 41 3.97 -9.28 11.72
N GLN A 42 3.61 -10.40 12.33
CA GLN A 42 4.58 -11.43 12.71
C GLN A 42 4.79 -12.37 11.52
N TRP A 43 6.03 -12.54 11.11
CA TRP A 43 6.40 -13.52 10.11
C TRP A 43 6.45 -14.92 10.74
N GLU A 44 5.65 -15.83 10.22
CA GLU A 44 5.78 -17.25 10.47
C GLU A 44 6.65 -17.83 9.35
N ILE A 45 7.84 -18.33 9.71
CA ILE A 45 8.74 -18.94 8.74
C ILE A 45 8.46 -20.44 8.80
N GLU A 46 7.69 -20.95 7.84
CA GLU A 46 7.47 -22.38 7.66
C GLU A 46 8.61 -22.99 6.83
N TYR A 47 9.25 -24.03 7.36
CA TYR A 47 10.27 -24.78 6.66
C TYR A 47 9.72 -26.16 6.27
N GLU A 48 9.60 -26.45 4.99
CA GLU A 48 9.04 -27.72 4.50
C GLU A 48 10.10 -28.82 4.35
N SER A 49 11.20 -28.88 4.93
CA SER A 49 12.13 -30.04 4.92
C SER A 49 13.58 -29.78 5.34
N ILE A 50 13.83 -28.85 6.22
CA ILE A 50 15.15 -28.71 6.84
C ILE A 50 15.01 -29.08 8.31
N ASP A 51 15.92 -29.90 8.82
CA ASP A 51 16.00 -30.22 10.26
C ASP A 51 15.81 -28.91 11.06
N ASN A 52 14.81 -28.94 11.93
CA ASN A 52 14.32 -27.78 12.68
C ASN A 52 15.46 -27.00 13.31
N TYR A 53 15.85 -25.91 12.67
CA TYR A 53 16.63 -24.88 13.34
C TYR A 53 15.65 -24.10 14.20
N GLU A 54 15.59 -24.42 15.49
CA GLU A 54 14.79 -23.67 16.46
C GLU A 54 15.36 -22.25 16.53
N PHE A 55 14.70 -21.32 15.87
CA PHE A 55 15.01 -19.91 15.97
C PHE A 55 14.34 -19.37 17.25
N GLU A 56 15.16 -19.06 18.26
CA GLU A 56 14.67 -18.39 19.47
C GLU A 56 14.40 -16.92 19.15
N GLY A 57 13.13 -16.57 18.95
CA GLY A 57 12.70 -15.21 18.74
C GLY A 57 11.55 -15.09 17.73
N ASN A 58 11.05 -13.88 17.58
CA ASN A 58 9.99 -13.58 16.64
C ASN A 58 10.42 -12.44 15.71
N LEU A 59 10.16 -12.57 14.43
CA LEU A 59 10.40 -11.51 13.45
C LEU A 59 9.11 -10.74 13.23
N TYR A 60 9.15 -9.42 13.51
CA TYR A 60 8.01 -8.53 13.28
C TYR A 60 8.31 -7.53 12.18
N GLN A 61 7.39 -7.41 11.25
CA GLN A 61 7.39 -6.32 10.27
C GLN A 61 6.51 -5.19 10.78
N LEU A 62 7.06 -3.98 10.86
CA LEU A 62 6.27 -2.79 11.14
C LEU A 62 5.52 -2.40 9.87
N THR A 63 4.23 -2.14 10.03
CA THR A 63 3.35 -1.73 8.94
C THR A 63 2.86 -0.31 9.13
N VAL A 64 2.51 0.33 8.02
CA VAL A 64 1.90 1.65 7.98
C VAL A 64 0.55 1.52 7.29
N ARG A 65 -0.49 1.98 7.97
CA ARG A 65 -1.81 2.11 7.36
C ARG A 65 -1.86 3.40 6.56
N ARG A 66 -2.30 3.31 5.31
CA ARG A 66 -2.54 4.43 4.42
C ARG A 66 -3.93 4.30 3.79
N ASP A 67 -4.73 5.36 3.88
CA ASP A 67 -6.08 5.38 3.32
C ASP A 67 -6.52 6.83 3.05
N GLU A 68 -7.62 7.03 2.34
CA GLU A 68 -8.20 8.36 2.13
C GLU A 68 -8.70 8.95 3.44
N ALA A 69 -8.36 10.22 3.70
CA ALA A 69 -8.78 10.91 4.91
C ALA A 69 -10.18 11.51 4.71
N ASN A 70 -11.11 11.17 5.59
CA ASN A 70 -12.36 11.91 5.73
C ASN A 70 -12.19 13.12 6.67
N ALA A 71 -13.19 13.99 6.72
CA ALA A 71 -13.12 15.21 7.54
C ALA A 71 -12.93 14.93 9.04
N LEU A 72 -13.37 13.78 9.54
CA LEU A 72 -13.16 13.38 10.92
C LEU A 72 -11.68 13.04 11.18
N ILE A 73 -11.06 12.24 10.31
CA ILE A 73 -9.63 11.90 10.38
C ILE A 73 -8.78 13.15 10.18
N TYR A 74 -9.19 14.03 9.26
CA TYR A 74 -8.54 15.32 9.04
C TYR A 74 -8.53 16.17 10.31
N ALA A 75 -9.68 16.30 10.99
CA ALA A 75 -9.76 17.01 12.26
C ALA A 75 -8.97 16.32 13.38
N TRP A 76 -8.95 14.98 13.39
CA TRP A 76 -8.22 14.18 14.38
C TRP A 76 -6.71 14.33 14.27
N SER A 77 -6.16 14.53 13.06
CA SER A 77 -4.72 14.73 12.86
C SER A 77 -4.15 15.96 13.56
N TYR A 78 -4.97 16.97 13.86
CA TYR A 78 -4.53 18.14 14.65
C TYR A 78 -4.37 17.84 16.16
N ILE A 79 -4.88 16.71 16.61
CA ILE A 79 -4.89 16.32 18.03
C ILE A 79 -3.96 15.14 18.29
N SER A 80 -3.76 14.30 17.28
CA SER A 80 -3.01 13.05 17.38
C SER A 80 -1.73 13.10 16.56
N ASP A 81 -0.59 12.96 17.23
CA ASP A 81 0.74 12.83 16.59
C ASP A 81 0.94 11.49 15.85
N ALA A 82 -0.02 10.58 15.94
CA ALA A 82 0.03 9.28 15.27
C ALA A 82 -0.59 9.28 13.88
N VAL A 83 -1.11 10.42 13.41
CA VAL A 83 -1.78 10.56 12.11
C VAL A 83 -1.13 11.68 11.33
N ASP A 84 -0.43 11.32 10.26
CA ASP A 84 0.14 12.26 9.30
C ASP A 84 -0.80 12.40 8.10
N LEU A 85 -0.95 13.63 7.60
CA LEU A 85 -1.74 13.95 6.41
C LEU A 85 -0.83 14.29 5.24
N TYR A 86 -1.16 13.73 4.08
CA TYR A 86 -0.48 14.00 2.82
C TYR A 86 -1.49 14.43 1.76
N PRO A 87 -1.22 15.48 0.98
CA PRO A 87 -2.05 15.84 -0.17
C PRO A 87 -2.21 14.65 -1.12
N ARG A 88 -3.42 14.47 -1.68
CA ARG A 88 -3.73 13.36 -2.60
C ARG A 88 -2.72 13.23 -3.73
N GLU A 89 -2.30 14.34 -4.32
CA GLU A 89 -1.36 14.41 -5.44
C GLU A 89 0.08 13.96 -5.10
N VAL A 90 0.45 13.97 -3.81
CA VAL A 90 1.75 13.43 -3.33
C VAL A 90 1.73 11.90 -3.30
N ILE A 91 0.59 11.33 -2.91
CA ILE A 91 0.42 9.88 -2.74
C ILE A 91 -0.02 9.22 -4.06
N LEU A 92 -0.90 9.88 -4.79
CA LEU A 92 -1.49 9.38 -6.01
C LEU A 92 -1.02 10.23 -7.19
N PRO A 93 -0.03 9.77 -7.98
CA PRO A 93 0.44 10.50 -9.15
C PRO A 93 -0.69 10.77 -10.13
N LYS A 94 -0.60 11.88 -10.87
CA LYS A 94 -1.61 12.24 -11.86
C LYS A 94 -1.83 11.12 -12.87
N GLY A 95 -3.09 10.78 -13.11
CA GLY A 95 -3.48 9.73 -14.06
C GLY A 95 -3.37 8.31 -13.54
N VAL A 96 -3.04 8.11 -12.25
CA VAL A 96 -2.99 6.79 -11.60
C VAL A 96 -4.17 6.65 -10.66
N SER A 97 -4.95 5.57 -10.79
CA SER A 97 -6.02 5.26 -9.86
C SER A 97 -5.48 4.61 -8.57
N PRO A 98 -6.24 4.64 -7.45
CA PRO A 98 -5.86 3.93 -6.22
C PRO A 98 -5.65 2.43 -6.45
N GLU A 99 -6.46 1.82 -7.31
CA GLU A 99 -6.39 0.41 -7.68
C GLU A 99 -5.10 0.10 -8.45
N GLU A 100 -4.72 0.96 -9.41
CA GLU A 100 -3.46 0.84 -10.14
C GLU A 100 -2.26 0.99 -9.22
N LEU A 101 -2.29 1.96 -8.30
CA LEU A 101 -1.23 2.13 -7.29
C LEU A 101 -1.09 0.87 -6.41
N SER A 102 -2.21 0.27 -6.03
CA SER A 102 -2.22 -0.99 -5.28
C SER A 102 -1.58 -2.13 -6.09
N GLN A 103 -1.93 -2.28 -7.36
CA GLN A 103 -1.35 -3.31 -8.24
C GLN A 103 0.16 -3.12 -8.42
N ILE A 104 0.62 -1.87 -8.58
CA ILE A 104 2.05 -1.55 -8.65
C ILE A 104 2.76 -1.97 -7.35
N SER A 105 2.16 -1.69 -6.22
CA SER A 105 2.73 -2.04 -4.90
C SER A 105 2.85 -3.55 -4.73
N ILE A 106 1.83 -4.32 -5.13
CA ILE A 106 1.85 -5.79 -5.12
C ILE A 106 2.94 -6.32 -6.06
N GLN A 107 3.06 -5.77 -7.26
CA GLN A 107 4.09 -6.18 -8.21
C GLN A 107 5.50 -5.88 -7.69
N ASN A 108 5.71 -4.72 -7.10
CA ASN A 108 7.00 -4.35 -6.48
C ASN A 108 7.36 -5.29 -5.32
N MET A 109 6.37 -5.67 -4.50
CA MET A 109 6.57 -6.65 -3.43
C MET A 109 7.04 -8.00 -3.97
N LYS A 110 6.35 -8.55 -4.99
CA LYS A 110 6.73 -9.81 -5.64
C LYS A 110 8.13 -9.74 -6.25
N THR A 111 8.47 -8.62 -6.89
CA THR A 111 9.81 -8.42 -7.44
C THR A 111 10.86 -8.41 -6.34
N SER A 112 10.60 -7.73 -5.22
CA SER A 112 11.51 -7.69 -4.07
C SER A 112 11.71 -9.08 -3.45
N GLU A 113 10.65 -9.86 -3.34
CA GLU A 113 10.71 -11.24 -2.86
C GLU A 113 11.61 -12.11 -3.77
N ASN A 114 11.38 -12.06 -5.08
CA ASN A 114 12.20 -12.81 -6.05
C ASN A 114 13.67 -12.39 -6.00
N VAL A 115 13.95 -11.10 -5.87
CA VAL A 115 15.32 -10.58 -5.73
C VAL A 115 15.96 -11.09 -4.43
N ALA A 116 15.23 -11.10 -3.32
CA ALA A 116 15.73 -11.60 -2.05
C ALA A 116 16.07 -13.10 -2.12
N ILE A 117 15.21 -13.91 -2.74
CA ILE A 117 15.44 -15.34 -2.99
C ILE A 117 16.70 -15.53 -3.87
N ALA A 118 16.80 -14.76 -4.95
CA ALA A 118 17.94 -14.85 -5.86
C ALA A 118 19.26 -14.52 -5.15
N VAL A 119 19.27 -13.45 -4.32
CA VAL A 119 20.45 -13.06 -3.53
C VAL A 119 20.83 -14.16 -2.52
N ALA A 120 19.85 -14.73 -1.82
CA ALA A 120 20.09 -15.80 -0.85
C ALA A 120 20.66 -17.06 -1.53
N LEU A 121 20.10 -17.50 -2.66
CA LEU A 121 20.60 -18.64 -3.41
C LEU A 121 22.01 -18.40 -3.95
N LYS A 122 22.28 -17.20 -4.47
CA LYS A 122 23.64 -16.83 -4.91
C LYS A 122 24.64 -16.86 -3.78
N TYR A 123 24.25 -16.37 -2.57
CA TYR A 123 25.10 -16.46 -1.39
C TYR A 123 25.42 -17.90 -0.97
N LEU A 124 24.49 -18.83 -1.19
CA LEU A 124 24.65 -20.26 -0.95
C LEU A 124 25.47 -20.98 -2.06
N GLY A 125 25.93 -20.24 -3.09
CA GLY A 125 26.76 -20.78 -4.16
C GLY A 125 26.00 -21.40 -5.34
N TYR A 126 24.66 -21.22 -5.40
CA TYR A 126 23.88 -21.63 -6.56
C TYR A 126 24.11 -20.66 -7.72
N ASP A 127 24.28 -21.20 -8.91
CA ASP A 127 24.31 -20.42 -10.15
C ASP A 127 22.88 -20.12 -10.58
N ILE A 128 22.49 -18.85 -10.47
CA ILE A 128 21.12 -18.40 -10.78
C ILE A 128 21.15 -17.75 -12.16
N ASN A 129 20.52 -18.41 -13.11
CA ASN A 129 20.26 -17.82 -14.40
C ASN A 129 19.03 -16.90 -14.30
N SER A 130 19.24 -15.59 -14.15
CA SER A 130 18.19 -14.57 -14.05
C SER A 130 17.64 -14.13 -15.41
N LYS A 131 17.53 -15.06 -16.36
CA LYS A 131 16.85 -14.76 -17.63
C LYS A 131 15.35 -14.74 -17.41
N GLY A 132 14.75 -13.59 -17.62
CA GLY A 132 13.30 -13.43 -17.68
C GLY A 132 12.77 -13.62 -19.10
N ASP A 133 11.45 -13.63 -19.24
CA ASP A 133 10.78 -13.71 -20.55
C ASP A 133 10.66 -12.32 -21.22
N GLY A 134 11.31 -11.29 -20.65
CA GLY A 134 11.27 -9.92 -21.13
C GLY A 134 11.27 -8.88 -20.02
N VAL A 135 11.02 -7.64 -20.38
CA VAL A 135 11.00 -6.46 -19.50
C VAL A 135 9.58 -5.89 -19.40
N SER A 136 9.06 -5.75 -18.21
CA SER A 136 7.73 -5.19 -18.00
C SER A 136 7.76 -3.65 -18.00
N VAL A 137 6.80 -3.04 -18.73
CA VAL A 137 6.61 -1.59 -18.77
C VAL A 137 5.99 -1.14 -17.45
N VAL A 138 6.78 -0.47 -16.61
CA VAL A 138 6.32 0.05 -15.30
C VAL A 138 5.66 1.43 -15.39
N GLY A 139 5.93 2.18 -16.45
CA GLY A 139 5.35 3.51 -16.67
C GLY A 139 5.74 4.07 -18.03
N ILE A 140 4.96 5.03 -18.51
CA ILE A 140 5.18 5.73 -19.77
C ILE A 140 5.16 7.21 -19.46
N LEU A 141 6.19 7.93 -19.90
CA LEU A 141 6.26 9.38 -19.75
C LEU A 141 5.22 10.06 -20.65
N ASP A 142 4.69 11.18 -20.20
CA ASP A 142 3.63 11.92 -20.92
C ASP A 142 4.05 12.42 -22.31
N ASP A 143 5.33 12.67 -22.52
CA ASP A 143 5.96 13.10 -23.76
C ASP A 143 6.57 11.95 -24.58
N SER A 144 6.35 10.71 -24.15
CA SER A 144 6.90 9.53 -24.84
C SER A 144 6.24 9.29 -26.19
N PRO A 145 7.03 9.03 -27.27
CA PRO A 145 6.50 8.71 -28.59
C PRO A 145 5.76 7.35 -28.65
N VAL A 146 5.85 6.53 -27.59
CA VAL A 146 5.19 5.22 -27.50
C VAL A 146 3.95 5.24 -26.60
N LYS A 147 3.51 6.43 -26.15
CA LYS A 147 2.39 6.59 -25.23
C LYS A 147 1.09 5.92 -25.70
N ASP A 148 0.82 5.98 -27.02
CA ASP A 148 -0.39 5.38 -27.61
C ASP A 148 -0.19 3.91 -28.07
N LYS A 149 1.03 3.38 -27.95
CA LYS A 149 1.39 2.05 -28.45
C LYS A 149 1.63 1.04 -27.33
N LEU A 150 2.12 1.51 -26.20
CA LEU A 150 2.41 0.68 -25.04
C LEU A 150 1.51 1.08 -23.87
N LYS A 151 1.28 0.12 -23.01
CA LYS A 151 0.56 0.32 -21.74
C LYS A 151 1.41 -0.20 -20.58
N ARG A 152 1.15 0.34 -19.41
CA ARG A 152 1.74 -0.20 -18.19
C ARG A 152 1.33 -1.68 -18.02
N GLY A 153 2.31 -2.52 -17.70
CA GLY A 153 2.13 -3.97 -17.56
C GLY A 153 2.40 -4.75 -18.85
N ASP A 154 2.61 -4.07 -19.99
CA ASP A 154 3.05 -4.76 -21.21
C ASP A 154 4.41 -5.41 -20.99
N LEU A 155 4.61 -6.59 -21.57
CA LEU A 155 5.87 -7.31 -21.53
C LEU A 155 6.59 -7.12 -22.87
N LEU A 156 7.75 -6.49 -22.83
CA LEU A 156 8.65 -6.33 -23.97
C LEU A 156 9.63 -7.50 -24.00
N ASN A 157 9.50 -8.37 -24.97
CA ASN A 157 10.37 -9.53 -25.18
C ASN A 157 11.38 -9.33 -26.31
N SER A 158 11.21 -8.30 -27.12
CA SER A 158 12.16 -7.96 -28.18
C SER A 158 12.12 -6.46 -28.54
N ILE A 159 13.25 -5.92 -28.95
CA ILE A 159 13.39 -4.57 -29.52
C ILE A 159 14.17 -4.70 -30.84
N ASN A 160 13.60 -4.20 -31.94
CA ASN A 160 14.21 -4.28 -33.29
C ASN A 160 14.60 -5.72 -33.71
N ASN A 161 13.83 -6.72 -33.33
CA ASN A 161 14.07 -8.17 -33.54
C ASN A 161 15.15 -8.78 -32.61
N ASP A 162 15.78 -8.02 -31.74
CA ASP A 162 16.69 -8.55 -30.73
C ASP A 162 15.90 -8.94 -29.49
N GLU A 163 16.02 -10.19 -29.04
CA GLU A 163 15.38 -10.67 -27.82
C GLU A 163 15.99 -9.98 -26.60
N ILE A 164 15.12 -9.50 -25.69
CA ILE A 164 15.52 -8.93 -24.41
C ILE A 164 14.99 -9.78 -23.26
N SER A 165 15.84 -10.07 -22.30
CA SER A 165 15.50 -10.86 -21.13
C SER A 165 15.65 -10.08 -19.81
N SER A 166 16.27 -8.91 -19.87
CA SER A 166 16.48 -8.06 -18.69
C SER A 166 16.54 -6.58 -19.06
N ALA A 167 16.28 -5.69 -18.09
CA ALA A 167 16.34 -4.25 -18.27
C ALA A 167 17.77 -3.69 -18.45
N SER A 168 18.80 -4.54 -18.33
CA SER A 168 20.21 -4.18 -18.51
C SER A 168 20.74 -4.44 -19.92
N GLU A 169 19.95 -5.08 -20.78
CA GLU A 169 20.24 -5.32 -22.18
C GLU A 169 19.76 -4.14 -23.04
#